data_f1d149dd7adb0b8015306772ecbad2de
#
_entry.id   f1d149dd7adb0b8015306772ecbad2de
#
_cell.length_a   1.000
_cell.length_b   1.000
_cell.length_c   1.000
_cell.angle_alpha   90.00
_cell.angle_beta   90.00
_cell.angle_gamma   90.00
#
_symmetry.space_group_name_H-M   'P 1'
#
loop_
_entity.id
_entity.type
_entity.pdbx_description
1 polymer ?
#
loop_
_entity_poly.entity_id
_entity_poly.type
_entity_poly.pdbx_seq_one_letter_code
_entity_poly.pdbx_strand_id
1 'polypeptide(L)'
;MLKSEKNKKFFPWLIVGMASFLVLNLVFLGYFYFVQNQEIKPVPVLTQEKNLKIIFLDVGQGDAILIKTPEKKNILIDGGPDKSIIYKLDQQLPFYERKIDCMILTHSDPDHLNGLVEVLKRYQVEQVFYNGVDDMDSTYLEFLKEIEEKKIKKEIVWLGKFIELDGLKLEILFPFENLSGQSFKNDNEASMVFKLTLGQVKILLTGDATKKVEEQLIKSNLDLKADLLKVAHHGARDATSLEFLENVKPTYAVISVGKNRFGHPSLRVLRNLEKIKTQILRTDKLGDIIFETDGKELKLKTNNFP
;
A
#
# COMPACT_ATOMS: atom_id res chain seq x y z
N MET A 1 73.86 68.18 24.32
CA MET A 1 73.53 66.93 25.08
C MET A 1 72.02 66.70 24.94
N LEU A 2 71.65 65.84 24.01
CA LEU A 2 70.28 65.42 23.83
C LEU A 2 70.28 63.90 23.82
N LYS A 3 69.78 63.22 24.93
CA LYS A 3 69.58 61.79 25.01
C LYS A 3 68.29 61.42 24.34
N SER A 4 68.37 60.47 23.43
CA SER A 4 67.32 59.81 22.74
C SER A 4 66.49 58.93 23.65
N GLU A 5 65.19 59.25 23.82
CA GLU A 5 64.15 58.32 24.33
C GLU A 5 63.24 57.92 23.16
N LYS A 6 63.63 56.90 22.41
CA LYS A 6 62.75 56.22 21.46
C LYS A 6 63.12 54.74 21.50
N ASN A 7 62.34 53.95 22.26
CA ASN A 7 62.13 52.51 21.97
C ASN A 7 61.56 51.75 23.17
N LYS A 8 60.32 52.09 23.62
CA LYS A 8 59.62 51.24 24.64
C LYS A 8 58.13 51.01 24.38
N LYS A 9 57.60 51.23 23.20
CA LYS A 9 56.16 51.04 22.95
C LYS A 9 55.77 49.92 22.00
N PHE A 10 56.70 49.18 21.48
CA PHE A 10 56.38 48.12 20.46
C PHE A 10 56.25 46.70 21.05
N PHE A 11 56.70 46.42 22.26
CA PHE A 11 56.85 45.09 22.80
C PHE A 11 55.51 44.45 23.31
N PRO A 12 54.56 45.14 23.96
CA PRO A 12 53.38 44.50 24.50
C PRO A 12 52.41 44.00 23.45
N TRP A 13 52.21 44.69 22.33
CA TRP A 13 51.31 44.31 21.26
C TRP A 13 51.75 43.07 20.49
N LEU A 14 53.08 42.89 20.34
CA LEU A 14 53.63 41.69 19.71
C LEU A 14 53.40 40.43 20.55
N ILE A 15 53.52 40.54 21.89
CA ILE A 15 53.25 39.43 22.81
C ILE A 15 51.77 39.05 22.83
N VAL A 16 50.84 40.04 22.82
CA VAL A 16 49.44 39.81 22.75
C VAL A 16 49.03 39.14 21.43
N GLY A 17 49.60 39.61 20.30
CA GLY A 17 49.35 39.02 18.98
C GLY A 17 49.84 37.56 18.87
N MET A 18 51.06 37.29 19.43
CA MET A 18 51.58 35.91 19.46
C MET A 18 50.76 34.97 20.39
N ALA A 19 50.32 35.48 21.52
CA ALA A 19 49.47 34.69 22.45
C ALA A 19 48.09 34.37 21.79
N SER A 20 47.47 35.34 21.14
CA SER A 20 46.21 35.12 20.42
C SER A 20 46.35 34.12 19.27
N PHE A 21 47.45 34.19 18.51
CA PHE A 21 47.75 33.23 17.44
C PHE A 21 47.99 31.84 17.97
N LEU A 22 48.62 31.69 19.13
CA LEU A 22 48.88 30.39 19.76
C LEU A 22 47.57 29.76 20.25
N VAL A 23 46.70 30.57 20.87
CA VAL A 23 45.35 30.09 21.32
C VAL A 23 44.49 29.67 20.13
N LEU A 24 44.46 30.43 19.04
CA LEU A 24 43.71 30.08 17.82
C LEU A 24 44.20 28.75 17.21
N ASN A 25 45.53 28.54 17.17
CA ASN A 25 46.09 27.25 16.71
C ASN A 25 45.76 26.09 17.59
N LEU A 26 45.77 26.26 18.92
CA LEU A 26 45.38 25.22 19.87
C LEU A 26 43.90 24.85 19.74
N VAL A 27 43.01 25.84 19.56
CA VAL A 27 41.56 25.60 19.29
C VAL A 27 41.38 24.88 17.98
N PHE A 28 42.13 25.27 16.93
CA PHE A 28 42.03 24.63 15.61
C PHE A 28 42.55 23.20 15.63
N LEU A 29 43.66 22.94 16.33
CA LEU A 29 44.18 21.59 16.53
C LEU A 29 43.25 20.72 17.37
N GLY A 30 42.64 21.27 18.42
CA GLY A 30 41.65 20.59 19.24
C GLY A 30 40.38 20.24 18.42
N TYR A 31 39.91 21.16 17.59
CA TYR A 31 38.79 20.90 16.70
C TYR A 31 39.12 19.82 15.65
N PHE A 32 40.31 19.92 15.06
CA PHE A 32 40.77 18.93 14.08
C PHE A 32 40.93 17.52 14.69
N TYR A 33 41.49 17.45 15.90
CA TYR A 33 41.57 16.20 16.65
C TYR A 33 40.20 15.64 17.03
N PHE A 34 39.27 16.52 17.40
CA PHE A 34 37.89 16.13 17.69
C PHE A 34 37.18 15.58 16.46
N VAL A 35 37.32 16.24 15.29
CA VAL A 35 36.75 15.78 14.04
C VAL A 35 37.34 14.46 13.55
N GLN A 36 38.66 14.28 13.71
CA GLN A 36 39.33 13.04 13.32
C GLN A 36 38.98 11.85 14.23
N ASN A 37 38.69 12.09 15.52
CA ASN A 37 38.31 11.05 16.47
C ASN A 37 36.77 10.86 16.60
N GLN A 38 35.95 11.53 15.80
CA GLN A 38 34.55 11.16 15.64
C GLN A 38 34.54 9.78 14.97
N GLU A 39 34.25 8.75 15.74
CA GLU A 39 33.84 7.46 15.16
C GLU A 39 32.64 7.74 14.25
N ILE A 40 32.84 7.71 12.96
CA ILE A 40 31.76 7.71 11.98
C ILE A 40 31.02 6.40 12.26
N LYS A 41 29.97 6.47 13.11
CA LYS A 41 29.06 5.33 13.24
C LYS A 41 28.64 4.98 11.83
N PRO A 42 28.84 3.73 11.39
CA PRO A 42 28.42 3.34 10.06
C PRO A 42 26.96 3.73 9.92
N VAL A 43 26.65 4.55 8.92
CA VAL A 43 25.28 4.84 8.52
C VAL A 43 24.64 3.47 8.37
N PRO A 44 23.51 3.18 9.05
CA PRO A 44 22.85 1.90 8.87
C PRO A 44 22.70 1.71 7.36
N VAL A 45 23.34 0.70 6.81
CA VAL A 45 23.10 0.27 5.44
C VAL A 45 21.60 0.02 5.45
N LEU A 46 20.85 0.87 4.73
CA LEU A 46 19.43 0.64 4.49
C LEU A 46 19.37 -0.75 3.86
N THR A 47 19.10 -1.74 4.70
CA THR A 47 18.88 -3.11 4.21
C THR A 47 17.73 -2.97 3.24
N GLN A 48 18.01 -3.21 1.97
CA GLN A 48 17.01 -3.25 0.93
C GLN A 48 15.88 -4.13 1.48
N GLU A 49 14.68 -3.59 1.64
CA GLU A 49 13.53 -4.37 2.09
C GLU A 49 13.33 -5.44 1.02
N LYS A 50 13.72 -6.67 1.32
CA LYS A 50 13.63 -7.80 0.38
C LYS A 50 12.23 -8.38 0.32
N ASN A 51 11.34 -7.91 1.20
CA ASN A 51 10.03 -8.49 1.40
C ASN A 51 8.95 -7.67 0.67
N LEU A 52 8.04 -8.38 0.04
CA LEU A 52 6.76 -7.83 -0.38
C LEU A 52 5.95 -7.50 0.87
N LYS A 53 5.37 -6.31 0.94
CA LYS A 53 4.49 -5.89 2.02
C LYS A 53 3.08 -5.67 1.50
N ILE A 54 2.09 -6.29 2.12
CA ILE A 54 0.67 -6.15 1.78
C ILE A 54 -0.03 -5.54 2.98
N ILE A 55 -0.69 -4.41 2.78
CA ILE A 55 -1.30 -3.61 3.83
C ILE A 55 -2.78 -3.41 3.50
N PHE A 56 -3.66 -4.00 4.30
CA PHE A 56 -5.08 -3.69 4.27
C PHE A 56 -5.31 -2.48 5.16
N LEU A 57 -5.61 -1.36 4.54
CA LEU A 57 -5.75 -0.07 5.20
C LEU A 57 -7.15 0.04 5.85
N ASP A 58 -7.18 0.46 7.10
CA ASP A 58 -8.44 0.76 7.79
C ASP A 58 -8.97 2.13 7.34
N VAL A 59 -9.73 2.13 6.25
CA VAL A 59 -10.41 3.30 5.68
C VAL A 59 -11.88 3.39 6.12
N GLY A 60 -12.27 2.61 7.13
CA GLY A 60 -13.66 2.44 7.54
C GLY A 60 -14.37 1.37 6.73
N GLN A 61 -15.64 1.61 6.36
CA GLN A 61 -16.39 0.69 5.49
C GLN A 61 -15.92 0.89 4.06
N GLY A 62 -15.26 -0.12 3.48
CA GLY A 62 -14.70 -0.08 2.13
C GLY A 62 -13.35 -0.80 2.04
N ASP A 63 -12.80 -0.84 0.84
CA ASP A 63 -11.51 -1.47 0.56
C ASP A 63 -10.44 -0.44 0.19
N ALA A 64 -9.26 -0.64 0.76
CA ALA A 64 -8.03 -0.02 0.29
C ALA A 64 -6.86 -0.93 0.65
N ILE A 65 -6.11 -1.39 -0.34
CA ILE A 65 -4.99 -2.29 -0.14
C ILE A 65 -3.75 -1.69 -0.80
N LEU A 66 -2.72 -1.45 0.01
CA LEU A 66 -1.43 -0.98 -0.48
C LEU A 66 -0.44 -2.16 -0.52
N ILE A 67 0.13 -2.44 -1.69
CA ILE A 67 1.20 -3.40 -1.86
C ILE A 67 2.49 -2.64 -2.15
N LYS A 68 3.53 -2.90 -1.34
CA LYS A 68 4.87 -2.33 -1.55
C LYS A 68 5.81 -3.43 -1.98
N THR A 69 6.39 -3.27 -3.16
CA THR A 69 7.33 -4.25 -3.70
C THR A 69 8.73 -4.09 -3.08
N PRO A 70 9.59 -5.12 -3.15
CA PRO A 70 10.98 -5.01 -2.71
C PRO A 70 11.76 -3.88 -3.40
N GLU A 71 11.40 -3.54 -4.64
CA GLU A 71 12.00 -2.46 -5.43
C GLU A 71 11.34 -1.09 -5.15
N LYS A 72 10.54 -1.01 -4.05
CA LYS A 72 9.87 0.21 -3.59
C LYS A 72 8.80 0.77 -4.54
N LYS A 73 8.17 -0.09 -5.33
CA LYS A 73 6.99 0.29 -6.10
C LYS A 73 5.73 0.16 -5.26
N ASN A 74 4.79 1.07 -5.49
CA ASN A 74 3.53 1.14 -4.77
C ASN A 74 2.37 0.76 -5.69
N ILE A 75 1.65 -0.31 -5.34
CA ILE A 75 0.40 -0.71 -5.99
C ILE A 75 -0.73 -0.39 -5.02
N LEU A 76 -1.68 0.42 -5.44
CA LEU A 76 -2.89 0.72 -4.67
C LEU A 76 -4.09 0.05 -5.33
N ILE A 77 -4.80 -0.77 -4.57
CA ILE A 77 -6.02 -1.45 -4.99
C ILE A 77 -7.16 -0.89 -4.19
N ASP A 78 -8.09 -0.25 -4.87
CA ASP A 78 -9.20 0.52 -4.31
C ASP A 78 -8.73 1.63 -3.34
N GLY A 79 -9.63 2.53 -2.98
CA GLY A 79 -9.29 3.74 -2.24
C GLY A 79 -10.18 4.00 -1.02
N GLY A 80 -11.15 3.14 -0.76
CA GLY A 80 -12.12 3.38 0.31
C GLY A 80 -13.16 4.47 -0.01
N PRO A 81 -14.00 4.81 0.97
CA PRO A 81 -15.19 5.64 0.77
C PRO A 81 -14.91 7.13 0.60
N ASP A 82 -13.71 7.60 0.98
CA ASP A 82 -13.43 9.02 1.06
C ASP A 82 -11.92 9.35 1.12
N LYS A 83 -11.61 10.61 1.48
CA LYS A 83 -10.23 11.12 1.60
C LYS A 83 -9.40 10.51 2.75
N SER A 84 -9.95 9.63 3.59
CA SER A 84 -9.22 8.96 4.66
C SER A 84 -8.03 8.17 4.12
N ILE A 85 -8.12 7.69 2.89
CA ILE A 85 -7.02 7.04 2.17
C ILE A 85 -5.75 7.90 2.13
N ILE A 86 -5.88 9.22 1.97
CA ILE A 86 -4.73 10.13 1.92
C ILE A 86 -3.96 10.09 3.24
N TYR A 87 -4.67 10.13 4.37
CA TYR A 87 -4.05 10.00 5.69
C TYR A 87 -3.38 8.65 5.88
N LYS A 88 -4.00 7.56 5.40
CA LYS A 88 -3.44 6.21 5.46
C LYS A 88 -2.18 6.08 4.60
N LEU A 89 -2.19 6.63 3.39
CA LEU A 89 -1.00 6.64 2.53
C LEU A 89 0.13 7.48 3.13
N ASP A 90 -0.16 8.63 3.73
CA ASP A 90 0.84 9.48 4.40
C ASP A 90 1.50 8.77 5.60
N GLN A 91 0.84 7.78 6.22
CA GLN A 91 1.43 6.94 7.27
C GLN A 91 2.32 5.82 6.73
N GLN A 92 2.06 5.35 5.52
CA GLN A 92 2.74 4.20 4.91
C GLN A 92 3.86 4.60 3.94
N LEU A 93 3.79 5.81 3.39
CA LEU A 93 4.76 6.33 2.42
C LEU A 93 5.57 7.48 3.04
N PRO A 94 6.84 7.64 2.68
CA PRO A 94 7.61 8.81 3.08
C PRO A 94 6.92 10.11 2.61
N PHE A 95 6.96 11.17 3.40
CA PHE A 95 6.26 12.43 3.11
C PHE A 95 6.61 13.07 1.74
N TYR A 96 7.80 12.74 1.22
CA TYR A 96 8.30 13.19 -0.10
C TYR A 96 7.92 12.26 -1.24
N GLU A 97 7.36 11.07 -0.94
CA GLU A 97 7.01 10.06 -1.93
C GLU A 97 5.50 10.05 -2.18
N ARG A 98 5.04 10.92 -3.09
CA ARG A 98 3.64 10.97 -3.51
C ARG A 98 3.47 10.30 -4.87
N LYS A 99 3.84 9.02 -4.93
CA LYS A 99 3.80 8.23 -6.15
C LYS A 99 3.12 6.90 -5.94
N ILE A 100 2.18 6.58 -6.83
CA ILE A 100 1.54 5.27 -6.99
C ILE A 100 1.93 4.75 -8.38
N ASP A 101 2.71 3.68 -8.44
CA ASP A 101 3.19 3.12 -9.71
C ASP A 101 2.08 2.38 -10.44
N CYS A 102 1.16 1.76 -9.70
CA CYS A 102 0.02 1.04 -10.25
C CYS A 102 -1.23 1.27 -9.38
N MET A 103 -2.30 1.72 -9.97
CA MET A 103 -3.61 1.86 -9.33
C MET A 103 -4.58 0.85 -9.95
N ILE A 104 -5.35 0.17 -9.13
CA ILE A 104 -6.35 -0.81 -9.57
C ILE A 104 -7.69 -0.43 -8.96
N LEU A 105 -8.71 -0.29 -9.80
CA LEU A 105 -10.10 -0.17 -9.38
C LEU A 105 -10.80 -1.49 -9.63
N THR A 106 -11.27 -2.16 -8.58
CA THR A 106 -11.96 -3.45 -8.71
C THR A 106 -13.35 -3.30 -9.33
N HIS A 107 -14.10 -2.31 -8.90
CA HIS A 107 -15.43 -1.92 -9.40
C HIS A 107 -15.78 -0.51 -8.93
N SER A 108 -16.89 0.05 -9.44
CA SER A 108 -17.21 1.48 -9.30
C SER A 108 -17.95 1.89 -8.03
N ASP A 109 -18.22 0.97 -7.09
CA ASP A 109 -18.94 1.31 -5.86
C ASP A 109 -18.17 2.39 -5.04
N PRO A 110 -18.91 3.32 -4.40
CA PRO A 110 -18.32 4.48 -3.74
C PRO A 110 -17.27 4.15 -2.66
N ASP A 111 -17.42 3.03 -1.96
CA ASP A 111 -16.51 2.59 -0.90
C ASP A 111 -15.24 1.88 -1.41
N HIS A 112 -15.05 1.87 -2.75
CA HIS A 112 -13.83 1.46 -3.45
C HIS A 112 -13.25 2.61 -4.27
N LEU A 113 -14.12 3.39 -4.92
CA LEU A 113 -13.76 4.38 -5.93
C LEU A 113 -13.43 5.76 -5.34
N ASN A 114 -14.21 6.26 -4.38
CA ASN A 114 -14.15 7.67 -3.98
C ASN A 114 -12.76 8.11 -3.55
N GLY A 115 -12.07 7.27 -2.77
CA GLY A 115 -10.71 7.55 -2.33
C GLY A 115 -9.70 7.56 -3.46
N LEU A 116 -9.88 6.77 -4.53
CA LEU A 116 -8.99 6.78 -5.69
C LEU A 116 -9.02 8.12 -6.43
N VAL A 117 -10.19 8.75 -6.53
CA VAL A 117 -10.31 10.11 -7.09
C VAL A 117 -9.48 11.11 -6.28
N GLU A 118 -9.52 10.99 -4.95
CA GLU A 118 -8.71 11.84 -4.06
C GLU A 118 -7.20 11.58 -4.20
N VAL A 119 -6.81 10.31 -4.45
CA VAL A 119 -5.42 9.94 -4.73
C VAL A 119 -5.00 10.50 -6.08
N LEU A 120 -5.80 10.35 -7.13
CA LEU A 120 -5.51 10.92 -8.45
C LEU A 120 -5.25 12.43 -8.40
N LYS A 121 -5.97 13.17 -7.56
CA LYS A 121 -5.78 14.62 -7.40
C LYS A 121 -4.45 15.00 -6.74
N ARG A 122 -3.87 14.14 -5.89
CA ARG A 122 -2.76 14.49 -4.98
C ARG A 122 -1.47 13.72 -5.22
N TYR A 123 -1.56 12.56 -5.85
CA TYR A 123 -0.42 11.67 -6.12
C TYR A 123 -0.13 11.61 -7.61
N GLN A 124 1.12 11.37 -7.95
CA GLN A 124 1.50 10.95 -9.28
C GLN A 124 1.13 9.48 -9.46
N VAL A 125 0.21 9.18 -10.38
CA VAL A 125 -0.16 7.80 -10.73
C VAL A 125 0.39 7.50 -12.12
N GLU A 126 1.10 6.38 -12.27
CA GLU A 126 1.72 6.03 -13.57
C GLU A 126 0.79 5.24 -14.47
N GLN A 127 0.05 4.28 -13.87
CA GLN A 127 -0.83 3.40 -14.62
C GLN A 127 -2.07 3.03 -13.80
N VAL A 128 -3.21 2.91 -14.48
CA VAL A 128 -4.50 2.50 -13.91
C VAL A 128 -5.01 1.26 -14.63
N PHE A 129 -5.45 0.28 -13.85
CA PHE A 129 -6.15 -0.91 -14.32
C PHE A 129 -7.56 -0.95 -13.75
N TYR A 130 -8.54 -1.37 -14.55
CA TYR A 130 -9.94 -1.45 -14.15
C TYR A 130 -10.71 -2.45 -15.01
N ASN A 131 -11.94 -2.77 -14.63
CA ASN A 131 -12.77 -3.78 -15.30
C ASN A 131 -13.44 -3.30 -16.62
N GLY A 132 -13.46 -1.98 -16.85
CA GLY A 132 -14.02 -1.39 -18.09
C GLY A 132 -15.54 -1.26 -18.13
N VAL A 133 -16.24 -1.53 -17.04
CA VAL A 133 -17.71 -1.36 -16.96
C VAL A 133 -18.08 0.09 -17.20
N ASP A 134 -19.16 0.33 -17.95
CA ASP A 134 -19.74 1.65 -18.14
C ASP A 134 -20.62 2.00 -16.94
N ASP A 135 -20.24 3.04 -16.23
CA ASP A 135 -21.00 3.60 -15.12
C ASP A 135 -21.25 5.09 -15.35
N MET A 136 -22.45 5.54 -15.02
CA MET A 136 -22.87 6.94 -15.16
C MET A 136 -22.79 7.71 -13.84
N ASP A 137 -22.27 7.10 -12.78
CA ASP A 137 -22.04 7.80 -11.52
C ASP A 137 -21.05 8.97 -11.71
N SER A 138 -21.35 10.08 -11.09
CA SER A 138 -20.55 11.31 -11.22
C SER A 138 -19.10 11.13 -10.77
N THR A 139 -18.86 10.32 -9.75
CA THR A 139 -17.51 10.05 -9.22
C THR A 139 -16.71 9.15 -10.16
N TYR A 140 -17.39 8.18 -10.81
CA TYR A 140 -16.74 7.35 -11.82
C TYR A 140 -16.35 8.17 -13.06
N LEU A 141 -17.23 9.07 -13.50
CA LEU A 141 -16.92 10.00 -14.60
C LEU A 141 -15.77 10.95 -14.23
N GLU A 142 -15.72 11.42 -12.97
CA GLU A 142 -14.60 12.22 -12.46
C GLU A 142 -13.30 11.42 -12.44
N PHE A 143 -13.33 10.15 -12.01
CA PHE A 143 -12.18 9.25 -12.04
C PHE A 143 -11.60 9.10 -13.45
N LEU A 144 -12.45 8.83 -14.45
CA LEU A 144 -12.01 8.71 -15.84
C LEU A 144 -11.47 10.04 -16.40
N LYS A 145 -12.09 11.15 -16.04
CA LYS A 145 -11.64 12.50 -16.41
C LYS A 145 -10.26 12.83 -15.86
N GLU A 146 -10.01 12.57 -14.56
CA GLU A 146 -8.69 12.78 -13.94
C GLU A 146 -7.58 11.97 -14.63
N ILE A 147 -7.87 10.72 -15.01
CA ILE A 147 -6.96 9.85 -15.75
C ILE A 147 -6.63 10.46 -17.12
N GLU A 148 -7.65 10.96 -17.84
CA GLU A 148 -7.49 11.53 -19.18
C GLU A 148 -6.73 12.87 -19.14
N GLU A 149 -7.13 13.78 -18.26
CA GLU A 149 -6.49 15.10 -18.12
C GLU A 149 -5.01 14.98 -17.72
N LYS A 150 -4.68 14.00 -16.90
CA LYS A 150 -3.29 13.72 -16.47
C LYS A 150 -2.53 12.81 -17.43
N LYS A 151 -3.19 12.34 -18.49
CA LYS A 151 -2.62 11.42 -19.50
C LYS A 151 -2.04 10.15 -18.87
N ILE A 152 -2.70 9.64 -17.84
CA ILE A 152 -2.29 8.41 -17.16
C ILE A 152 -2.63 7.23 -18.08
N LYS A 153 -1.69 6.28 -18.20
CA LYS A 153 -1.94 5.05 -18.95
C LYS A 153 -3.06 4.27 -18.27
N LYS A 154 -4.12 3.92 -19.00
CA LYS A 154 -5.20 3.07 -18.48
C LYS A 154 -5.36 1.80 -19.31
N GLU A 155 -5.68 0.71 -18.64
CA GLU A 155 -5.87 -0.59 -19.27
C GLU A 155 -7.07 -1.31 -18.66
N ILE A 156 -7.92 -1.87 -19.53
CA ILE A 156 -9.04 -2.73 -19.13
C ILE A 156 -8.52 -4.17 -19.07
N VAL A 157 -8.83 -4.85 -17.97
CA VAL A 157 -8.30 -6.19 -17.71
C VAL A 157 -9.42 -7.21 -17.49
N TRP A 158 -9.16 -8.46 -17.93
CA TRP A 158 -10.04 -9.61 -17.80
C TRP A 158 -9.21 -10.90 -17.79
N LEU A 159 -9.84 -12.05 -17.62
CA LEU A 159 -9.16 -13.35 -17.54
C LEU A 159 -8.11 -13.53 -18.66
N GLY A 160 -6.92 -13.96 -18.27
CA GLY A 160 -5.77 -14.13 -19.15
C GLY A 160 -4.89 -12.90 -19.30
N LYS A 161 -5.33 -11.74 -18.75
CA LYS A 161 -4.48 -10.57 -18.58
C LYS A 161 -3.69 -10.66 -17.28
N PHE A 162 -2.59 -9.94 -17.25
CA PHE A 162 -1.73 -9.83 -16.07
C PHE A 162 -1.36 -8.38 -15.81
N ILE A 163 -1.26 -8.03 -14.55
CA ILE A 163 -0.66 -6.76 -14.13
C ILE A 163 0.72 -7.12 -13.61
N GLU A 164 1.75 -6.64 -14.30
CA GLU A 164 3.14 -6.93 -13.95
C GLU A 164 3.87 -5.67 -13.50
N LEU A 165 4.52 -5.76 -12.34
CA LEU A 165 5.33 -4.69 -11.80
C LEU A 165 6.49 -5.30 -10.98
N ASP A 166 7.73 -4.97 -11.33
CA ASP A 166 8.95 -5.44 -10.64
C ASP A 166 9.03 -6.97 -10.48
N GLY A 167 8.58 -7.71 -11.49
CA GLY A 167 8.53 -9.17 -11.44
C GLY A 167 7.40 -9.73 -10.57
N LEU A 168 6.62 -8.89 -9.93
CA LEU A 168 5.37 -9.26 -9.29
C LEU A 168 4.28 -9.38 -10.34
N LYS A 169 3.55 -10.49 -10.31
CA LYS A 169 2.49 -10.78 -11.26
C LYS A 169 1.16 -10.94 -10.54
N LEU A 170 0.19 -10.09 -10.88
CA LEU A 170 -1.20 -10.22 -10.49
C LEU A 170 -1.97 -10.84 -11.67
N GLU A 171 -2.46 -12.03 -11.47
CA GLU A 171 -3.24 -12.79 -12.45
C GLU A 171 -4.71 -12.46 -12.29
N ILE A 172 -5.37 -11.98 -13.36
CA ILE A 172 -6.81 -11.70 -13.35
C ILE A 172 -7.57 -13.01 -13.51
N LEU A 173 -8.40 -13.35 -12.51
CA LEU A 173 -9.25 -14.53 -12.51
C LEU A 173 -10.69 -14.20 -12.94
N PHE A 174 -11.13 -12.96 -12.74
CA PHE A 174 -12.42 -12.41 -13.11
C PHE A 174 -12.31 -10.89 -13.31
N PRO A 175 -13.02 -10.27 -14.27
CA PRO A 175 -14.04 -10.86 -15.15
C PRO A 175 -13.47 -11.82 -16.20
N PHE A 176 -14.32 -12.71 -16.75
CA PHE A 176 -13.89 -13.69 -17.75
C PHE A 176 -13.71 -13.09 -19.15
N GLU A 177 -14.31 -11.96 -19.42
CA GLU A 177 -14.26 -11.27 -20.71
C GLU A 177 -14.14 -9.76 -20.51
N ASN A 178 -13.86 -9.04 -21.59
CA ASN A 178 -13.86 -7.58 -21.59
C ASN A 178 -15.26 -7.04 -21.36
N LEU A 179 -15.45 -6.24 -20.32
CA LEU A 179 -16.73 -5.66 -19.93
C LEU A 179 -16.99 -4.26 -20.51
N SER A 180 -16.13 -3.75 -21.40
CA SER A 180 -16.32 -2.43 -22.01
C SER A 180 -17.69 -2.32 -22.71
N GLY A 181 -18.40 -1.25 -22.43
CA GLY A 181 -19.73 -1.03 -22.99
C GLY A 181 -20.85 -1.81 -22.31
N GLN A 182 -20.54 -2.54 -21.24
CA GLN A 182 -21.54 -3.23 -20.42
C GLN A 182 -21.82 -2.42 -19.14
N SER A 183 -23.04 -2.46 -18.66
CA SER A 183 -23.45 -1.88 -17.37
C SER A 183 -24.13 -2.95 -16.52
N PHE A 184 -23.96 -2.87 -15.22
CA PHE A 184 -24.49 -3.83 -14.27
C PHE A 184 -25.50 -3.13 -13.34
N LYS A 185 -26.54 -3.87 -12.91
CA LYS A 185 -27.47 -3.38 -11.87
C LYS A 185 -26.85 -3.47 -10.48
N ASN A 186 -25.87 -4.34 -10.34
CA ASN A 186 -25.10 -4.56 -9.14
C ASN A 186 -23.63 -4.66 -9.57
N ASP A 187 -22.86 -3.62 -9.35
CA ASP A 187 -21.48 -3.50 -9.80
C ASP A 187 -20.56 -4.52 -9.14
N ASN A 188 -20.96 -5.07 -7.99
CA ASN A 188 -20.31 -6.19 -7.35
C ASN A 188 -20.27 -7.47 -8.21
N GLU A 189 -21.22 -7.64 -9.15
CA GLU A 189 -21.19 -8.74 -10.12
C GLU A 189 -20.11 -8.58 -11.19
N ALA A 190 -19.50 -7.39 -11.30
CA ALA A 190 -18.40 -7.09 -12.18
C ALA A 190 -17.07 -6.87 -11.42
N SER A 191 -17.07 -7.02 -10.10
CA SER A 191 -15.91 -6.78 -9.24
C SER A 191 -14.75 -7.72 -9.60
N MET A 192 -13.57 -7.15 -9.81
CA MET A 192 -12.37 -7.90 -10.21
C MET A 192 -11.91 -8.85 -9.10
N VAL A 193 -11.57 -10.07 -9.53
CA VAL A 193 -10.87 -11.05 -8.68
C VAL A 193 -9.52 -11.35 -9.29
N PHE A 194 -8.48 -11.24 -8.49
CA PHE A 194 -7.13 -11.53 -8.97
C PHE A 194 -6.27 -12.19 -7.89
N LYS A 195 -5.30 -12.95 -8.37
CA LYS A 195 -4.37 -13.67 -7.54
C LYS A 195 -2.95 -13.15 -7.72
N LEU A 196 -2.33 -12.83 -6.62
CA LEU A 196 -0.92 -12.51 -6.54
C LEU A 196 -0.17 -13.76 -6.08
N THR A 197 0.87 -14.14 -6.82
CA THR A 197 1.75 -15.23 -6.44
C THR A 197 3.19 -14.72 -6.34
N LEU A 198 3.82 -14.97 -5.19
CA LEU A 198 5.24 -14.73 -4.99
C LEU A 198 5.86 -16.00 -4.41
N GLY A 199 6.67 -16.69 -5.20
CA GLY A 199 7.24 -17.98 -4.80
C GLY A 199 6.16 -19.00 -4.44
N GLN A 200 6.11 -19.42 -3.17
CA GLN A 200 5.11 -20.36 -2.66
C GLN A 200 3.87 -19.67 -2.09
N VAL A 201 3.94 -18.37 -1.82
CA VAL A 201 2.86 -17.59 -1.19
C VAL A 201 1.86 -17.13 -2.24
N LYS A 202 0.57 -17.41 -1.97
CA LYS A 202 -0.56 -17.06 -2.82
C LYS A 202 -1.55 -16.19 -2.06
N ILE A 203 -1.98 -15.10 -2.67
CA ILE A 203 -2.93 -14.14 -2.11
C ILE A 203 -4.07 -13.95 -3.09
N LEU A 204 -5.30 -14.16 -2.62
CA LEU A 204 -6.52 -13.98 -3.40
C LEU A 204 -7.24 -12.73 -2.95
N LEU A 205 -7.41 -11.78 -3.88
CA LEU A 205 -8.09 -10.52 -3.67
C LEU A 205 -9.37 -10.52 -4.50
N THR A 206 -10.50 -10.38 -3.84
CA THR A 206 -11.82 -10.67 -4.41
C THR A 206 -12.69 -9.42 -4.62
N GLY A 207 -12.20 -8.23 -4.24
CA GLY A 207 -13.04 -7.04 -4.19
C GLY A 207 -14.36 -7.37 -3.47
N ASP A 208 -15.46 -7.05 -4.13
CA ASP A 208 -16.81 -7.31 -3.62
C ASP A 208 -17.56 -8.40 -4.41
N ALA A 209 -16.78 -9.36 -4.96
CA ALA A 209 -17.34 -10.49 -5.71
C ALA A 209 -18.51 -11.16 -4.97
N THR A 210 -19.66 -11.24 -5.64
CA THR A 210 -20.86 -11.87 -5.10
C THR A 210 -20.77 -13.40 -5.16
N LYS A 211 -21.66 -14.08 -4.48
CA LYS A 211 -21.80 -15.54 -4.58
C LYS A 211 -21.93 -16.02 -6.04
N LYS A 212 -22.59 -15.26 -6.90
CA LYS A 212 -22.72 -15.56 -8.34
C LYS A 212 -21.35 -15.59 -9.04
N VAL A 213 -20.45 -14.64 -8.71
CA VAL A 213 -19.06 -14.62 -9.21
C VAL A 213 -18.29 -15.80 -8.65
N GLU A 214 -18.42 -16.11 -7.36
CA GLU A 214 -17.78 -17.28 -6.72
C GLU A 214 -18.15 -18.59 -7.43
N GLU A 215 -19.45 -18.79 -7.71
CA GLU A 215 -19.95 -19.98 -8.43
C GLU A 215 -19.34 -20.11 -9.84
N GLN A 216 -19.16 -18.98 -10.54
CA GLN A 216 -18.50 -18.95 -11.84
C GLN A 216 -17.00 -19.32 -11.72
N LEU A 217 -16.31 -18.74 -10.73
CA LEU A 217 -14.89 -19.06 -10.46
C LEU A 217 -14.70 -20.54 -10.13
N ILE A 218 -15.55 -21.14 -9.32
CA ILE A 218 -15.50 -22.57 -8.99
C ILE A 218 -15.69 -23.42 -10.25
N LYS A 219 -16.67 -23.08 -11.10
CA LYS A 219 -16.96 -23.79 -12.34
C LYS A 219 -15.88 -23.66 -13.41
N SER A 220 -15.07 -22.61 -13.34
CA SER A 220 -14.01 -22.35 -14.33
C SER A 220 -12.81 -23.27 -14.17
N ASN A 221 -12.71 -24.07 -13.11
CA ASN A 221 -11.57 -24.92 -12.76
C ASN A 221 -10.23 -24.16 -12.59
N LEU A 222 -10.27 -22.85 -12.33
CA LEU A 222 -9.07 -22.07 -12.00
C LEU A 222 -8.53 -22.50 -10.62
N ASP A 223 -7.23 -22.40 -10.43
CA ASP A 223 -6.61 -22.61 -9.11
C ASP A 223 -6.94 -21.42 -8.20
N LEU A 224 -7.90 -21.63 -7.28
CA LEU A 224 -8.33 -20.62 -6.31
C LEU A 224 -7.56 -20.70 -4.98
N LYS A 225 -6.70 -21.70 -4.77
CA LYS A 225 -5.97 -21.86 -3.50
C LYS A 225 -5.15 -20.61 -3.19
N ALA A 226 -5.20 -20.19 -1.93
CA ALA A 226 -4.45 -19.04 -1.44
C ALA A 226 -4.17 -19.16 0.05
N ASP A 227 -3.04 -18.60 0.49
CA ASP A 227 -2.67 -18.53 1.91
C ASP A 227 -3.39 -17.38 2.62
N LEU A 228 -3.65 -16.30 1.87
CA LEU A 228 -4.35 -15.11 2.33
C LEU A 228 -5.52 -14.80 1.40
N LEU A 229 -6.70 -14.63 1.99
CA LEU A 229 -7.92 -14.22 1.31
C LEU A 229 -8.35 -12.83 1.79
N LYS A 230 -8.56 -11.87 0.88
CA LYS A 230 -9.43 -10.74 1.13
C LYS A 230 -10.87 -11.24 1.05
N VAL A 231 -11.60 -11.19 2.14
CA VAL A 231 -13.01 -11.63 2.20
C VAL A 231 -13.87 -10.72 1.34
N ALA A 232 -14.65 -11.30 0.44
CA ALA A 232 -15.46 -10.55 -0.50
C ALA A 232 -16.53 -9.71 0.19
N HIS A 233 -16.79 -8.53 -0.38
CA HIS A 233 -17.90 -7.65 -0.03
C HIS A 233 -18.01 -7.40 1.47
N HIS A 234 -16.87 -7.11 2.12
CA HIS A 234 -16.74 -6.80 3.56
C HIS A 234 -17.38 -7.86 4.48
N GLY A 235 -17.55 -9.09 3.99
CA GLY A 235 -18.26 -10.16 4.69
C GLY A 235 -19.78 -10.09 4.56
N ALA A 236 -20.31 -9.55 3.47
CA ALA A 236 -21.73 -9.52 3.17
C ALA A 236 -22.37 -10.91 3.15
N ARG A 237 -23.66 -10.97 3.38
CA ARG A 237 -24.38 -12.24 3.46
C ARG A 237 -24.41 -13.03 2.16
N ASP A 238 -24.34 -12.34 1.03
CA ASP A 238 -24.39 -12.88 -0.33
C ASP A 238 -23.01 -13.13 -0.96
N ALA A 239 -21.96 -13.15 -0.14
CA ALA A 239 -20.60 -13.43 -0.55
C ALA A 239 -19.92 -14.46 0.37
N THR A 240 -18.75 -14.90 0.04
CA THR A 240 -17.87 -15.79 0.82
C THR A 240 -18.61 -17.07 1.26
N SER A 241 -19.08 -17.80 0.25
CA SER A 241 -19.77 -19.07 0.42
C SER A 241 -18.84 -20.15 1.00
N LEU A 242 -19.39 -21.12 1.69
CA LEU A 242 -18.58 -22.23 2.23
C LEU A 242 -17.89 -23.01 1.11
N GLU A 243 -18.59 -23.26 0.01
CA GLU A 243 -18.05 -23.94 -1.14
C GLU A 243 -16.83 -23.20 -1.75
N PHE A 244 -16.93 -21.87 -1.87
CA PHE A 244 -15.81 -21.03 -2.28
C PHE A 244 -14.63 -21.16 -1.33
N LEU A 245 -14.87 -21.06 -0.04
CA LEU A 245 -13.84 -21.19 1.00
C LEU A 245 -13.18 -22.58 1.01
N GLU A 246 -13.91 -23.65 0.72
CA GLU A 246 -13.38 -25.01 0.60
C GLU A 246 -12.47 -25.18 -0.62
N ASN A 247 -12.62 -24.35 -1.65
CA ASN A 247 -11.71 -24.28 -2.82
C ASN A 247 -10.48 -23.41 -2.52
N VAL A 248 -10.64 -22.29 -1.83
CA VAL A 248 -9.54 -21.35 -1.50
C VAL A 248 -8.65 -21.89 -0.39
N LYS A 249 -9.22 -22.40 0.70
CA LYS A 249 -8.55 -22.93 1.90
C LYS A 249 -7.52 -21.96 2.51
N PRO A 250 -7.88 -20.73 2.79
CA PRO A 250 -6.93 -19.73 3.25
C PRO A 250 -6.51 -19.99 4.72
N THR A 251 -5.23 -19.73 5.01
CA THR A 251 -4.72 -19.66 6.39
C THR A 251 -5.21 -18.40 7.08
N TYR A 252 -5.20 -17.28 6.35
CA TYR A 252 -5.66 -15.98 6.84
C TYR A 252 -6.80 -15.44 5.97
N ALA A 253 -7.82 -14.89 6.61
CA ALA A 253 -8.92 -14.18 5.95
C ALA A 253 -9.02 -12.76 6.51
N VAL A 254 -8.79 -11.75 5.67
CA VAL A 254 -8.92 -10.34 6.04
C VAL A 254 -10.28 -9.83 5.61
N ILE A 255 -10.97 -9.20 6.54
CA ILE A 255 -12.23 -8.49 6.31
C ILE A 255 -11.94 -7.00 6.47
N SER A 256 -11.87 -6.27 5.35
CA SER A 256 -11.88 -4.81 5.37
C SER A 256 -13.30 -4.36 5.69
N VAL A 257 -13.52 -3.76 6.84
CA VAL A 257 -14.84 -3.40 7.32
C VAL A 257 -14.71 -2.30 8.37
N GLY A 258 -15.66 -1.39 8.38
CA GLY A 258 -15.77 -0.36 9.39
C GLY A 258 -17.17 -0.33 10.02
N LYS A 259 -17.47 0.74 10.75
CA LYS A 259 -18.81 0.96 11.28
C LYS A 259 -19.80 1.08 10.11
N ASN A 260 -20.76 0.16 10.06
CA ASN A 260 -21.72 0.10 8.97
C ASN A 260 -23.14 -0.21 9.48
N ARG A 261 -24.14 0.03 8.61
CA ARG A 261 -25.55 -0.28 8.84
C ARG A 261 -26.02 -1.52 8.07
N PHE A 262 -25.13 -2.17 7.34
CA PHE A 262 -25.44 -3.31 6.47
C PHE A 262 -25.40 -4.64 7.24
N GLY A 263 -24.85 -4.64 8.45
CA GLY A 263 -24.62 -5.83 9.26
C GLY A 263 -23.42 -6.66 8.81
N HIS A 264 -22.42 -6.00 8.21
CA HIS A 264 -21.15 -6.61 7.82
C HIS A 264 -20.14 -6.58 8.97
N PRO A 265 -19.31 -7.64 9.13
CA PRO A 265 -19.47 -8.93 8.48
C PRO A 265 -20.66 -9.72 9.05
N SER A 266 -21.37 -10.42 8.17
CA SER A 266 -22.52 -11.24 8.55
C SER A 266 -22.11 -12.46 9.37
N LEU A 267 -22.97 -12.87 10.31
CA LEU A 267 -22.74 -14.09 11.09
C LEU A 267 -22.58 -15.35 10.23
N ARG A 268 -23.20 -15.39 9.05
CA ARG A 268 -23.04 -16.48 8.10
C ARG A 268 -21.60 -16.58 7.62
N VAL A 269 -20.99 -15.48 7.19
CA VAL A 269 -19.61 -15.45 6.70
C VAL A 269 -18.64 -15.81 7.81
N LEU A 270 -18.81 -15.23 9.01
CA LEU A 270 -17.96 -15.56 10.15
C LEU A 270 -18.00 -17.07 10.47
N ARG A 271 -19.19 -17.68 10.52
CA ARG A 271 -19.34 -19.12 10.74
C ARG A 271 -18.73 -19.97 9.61
N ASN A 272 -18.80 -19.52 8.36
CA ASN A 272 -18.17 -20.23 7.25
C ASN A 272 -16.64 -20.22 7.38
N LEU A 273 -16.05 -19.07 7.73
CA LEU A 273 -14.61 -18.93 7.98
C LEU A 273 -14.15 -19.78 9.19
N GLU A 274 -14.93 -19.79 10.27
CA GLU A 274 -14.66 -20.63 11.45
C GLU A 274 -14.67 -22.14 11.11
N LYS A 275 -15.63 -22.58 10.28
CA LYS A 275 -15.72 -24.00 9.84
C LYS A 275 -14.47 -24.49 9.14
N ILE A 276 -13.84 -23.66 8.31
CA ILE A 276 -12.60 -24.01 7.61
C ILE A 276 -11.35 -23.74 8.46
N LYS A 277 -11.52 -23.28 9.72
CA LYS A 277 -10.46 -22.98 10.68
C LYS A 277 -9.45 -21.94 10.20
N THR A 278 -9.88 -20.97 9.41
CA THR A 278 -9.04 -19.85 8.99
C THR A 278 -8.91 -18.81 10.09
N GLN A 279 -7.77 -18.14 10.17
CA GLN A 279 -7.58 -17.02 11.08
C GLN A 279 -8.24 -15.77 10.52
N ILE A 280 -9.25 -15.26 11.23
CA ILE A 280 -10.07 -14.11 10.82
C ILE A 280 -9.43 -12.82 11.36
N LEU A 281 -9.14 -11.89 10.49
CA LEU A 281 -8.58 -10.56 10.79
C LEU A 281 -9.54 -9.50 10.27
N ARG A 282 -9.81 -8.47 11.09
CA ARG A 282 -10.79 -7.41 10.74
C ARG A 282 -10.17 -6.05 10.97
N THR A 283 -10.31 -5.16 9.98
CA THR A 283 -9.75 -3.80 10.07
C THR A 283 -10.42 -2.97 11.17
N ASP A 284 -11.72 -3.12 11.43
CA ASP A 284 -12.43 -2.42 12.50
C ASP A 284 -12.01 -2.85 13.92
N LYS A 285 -11.21 -3.89 14.05
CA LYS A 285 -10.70 -4.41 15.34
C LYS A 285 -9.20 -4.17 15.50
N LEU A 286 -8.45 -4.27 14.40
CA LEU A 286 -6.99 -4.28 14.42
C LEU A 286 -6.37 -3.01 13.84
N GLY A 287 -7.17 -2.14 13.21
CA GLY A 287 -6.63 -1.06 12.38
C GLY A 287 -6.04 -1.60 11.09
N ASP A 288 -4.97 -1.01 10.61
CA ASP A 288 -4.25 -1.50 9.43
C ASP A 288 -3.68 -2.90 9.67
N ILE A 289 -3.92 -3.82 8.73
CA ILE A 289 -3.44 -5.21 8.82
C ILE A 289 -2.30 -5.39 7.82
N ILE A 290 -1.14 -5.74 8.32
CA ILE A 290 0.11 -5.79 7.55
C ILE A 290 0.62 -7.22 7.47
N PHE A 291 0.86 -7.68 6.25
CA PHE A 291 1.58 -8.91 5.97
C PHE A 291 2.90 -8.61 5.26
N GLU A 292 3.90 -9.45 5.52
CA GLU A 292 5.18 -9.44 4.80
C GLU A 292 5.50 -10.85 4.32
N THR A 293 6.11 -10.93 3.13
CA THR A 293 6.58 -12.21 2.58
C THR A 293 7.83 -12.03 1.72
N ASP A 294 8.73 -13.01 1.81
CA ASP A 294 9.87 -13.20 0.92
C ASP A 294 9.58 -14.24 -0.18
N GLY A 295 8.33 -14.70 -0.29
CA GLY A 295 7.87 -15.73 -1.21
C GLY A 295 7.96 -17.16 -0.66
N LYS A 296 8.47 -17.38 0.55
CA LYS A 296 8.53 -18.70 1.20
C LYS A 296 7.47 -18.85 2.26
N GLU A 297 7.30 -17.82 3.09
CA GLU A 297 6.31 -17.77 4.16
C GLU A 297 5.60 -16.42 4.19
N LEU A 298 4.38 -16.41 4.69
CA LEU A 298 3.58 -15.22 4.90
C LEU A 298 3.54 -14.88 6.39
N LYS A 299 4.01 -13.69 6.77
CA LYS A 299 4.10 -13.24 8.17
C LYS A 299 3.14 -12.10 8.44
N LEU A 300 2.27 -12.27 9.43
CA LEU A 300 1.45 -11.19 9.97
C LEU A 300 2.32 -10.27 10.85
N LYS A 301 2.25 -8.95 10.61
CA LYS A 301 3.07 -7.92 11.28
C LYS A 301 2.25 -6.90 12.07
N THR A 302 0.94 -7.04 12.11
CA THR A 302 0.07 -6.10 12.85
C THR A 302 0.37 -6.14 14.34
N ASN A 303 0.66 -4.97 14.93
CA ASN A 303 1.11 -4.87 16.33
C ASN A 303 -0.01 -4.99 17.38
N ASN A 304 -1.28 -5.01 16.96
CA ASN A 304 -2.44 -4.99 17.86
C ASN A 304 -3.14 -6.36 17.96
N PHE A 305 -2.37 -7.44 18.02
CA PHE A 305 -2.96 -8.74 18.34
C PHE A 305 -3.27 -8.77 19.85
N PRO A 306 -4.53 -9.07 20.26
CA PRO A 306 -4.90 -9.25 21.67
C PRO A 306 -4.21 -10.48 22.28
#